data_57f2d6308b997de64d32f0c202d39c35
#
_entry.id   57f2d6308b997de64d32f0c202d39c35
#
_cell.length_a   1.000
_cell.length_b   1.000
_cell.length_c   1.000
_cell.angle_alpha   90.00
_cell.angle_beta   90.00
_cell.angle_gamma   90.00
#
_symmetry.space_group_name_H-M   'P 1'
#
loop_
_entity.id
_entity.type
_entity.pdbx_description
1 polymer ?
#
loop_
_entity_poly.entity_id
_entity_poly.type
_entity_poly.pdbx_seq_one_letter_code
_entity_poly.pdbx_strand_id
1 'polypeptide(L)'
;MIFDPQTSSMIIKGIGETLYMVLLSSAIAYIIGLPLGIILVVTRKDGIHPMAGVEKVLGFIINIFRSIPFIILLIMVRPVTELIVRTTLGPNAVVVPLVIAAAPYIARVVEGSLLEVDYGVIEAAKSMGASTWQIICKVLVPEAKPALYRSEERRVGKECRSRWSPYH
;
A
#
# COMPACT_ATOMS: atom_id res chain seq x y z
N MET A 1 3.92 11.92 -39.92
CA MET A 1 5.30 11.48 -39.71
C MET A 1 5.51 11.38 -38.19
N ILE A 2 5.46 10.16 -37.66
CA ILE A 2 5.44 9.89 -36.20
C ILE A 2 6.87 9.87 -35.61
N PHE A 3 7.89 10.00 -36.43
CA PHE A 3 9.30 9.91 -36.04
C PHE A 3 10.08 11.20 -36.36
N ASP A 4 9.56 12.33 -35.89
CA ASP A 4 10.36 13.54 -35.84
C ASP A 4 11.37 13.43 -34.67
N PRO A 5 12.65 13.78 -34.84
CA PRO A 5 13.66 13.72 -33.76
C PRO A 5 13.24 14.45 -32.48
N GLN A 6 12.50 15.54 -32.62
CA GLN A 6 11.96 16.29 -31.47
C GLN A 6 10.89 15.48 -30.72
N THR A 7 9.96 14.84 -31.44
CA THR A 7 8.91 14.01 -30.86
C THR A 7 9.50 12.80 -30.12
N SER A 8 10.50 12.14 -30.72
CA SER A 8 11.19 11.01 -30.10
C SER A 8 11.88 11.40 -28.79
N SER A 9 12.56 12.56 -28.76
CA SER A 9 13.23 13.03 -27.54
C SER A 9 12.24 13.39 -26.42
N MET A 10 11.10 13.98 -26.78
CA MET A 10 10.02 14.29 -25.83
C MET A 10 9.39 13.01 -25.23
N ILE A 11 9.20 11.98 -26.05
CA ILE A 11 8.66 10.69 -25.59
C ILE A 11 9.63 10.01 -24.63
N ILE A 12 10.92 9.94 -24.97
CA ILE A 12 11.95 9.33 -24.12
C ILE A 12 12.04 10.06 -22.78
N LYS A 13 12.03 11.39 -22.80
CA LYS A 13 12.02 12.21 -21.59
C LYS A 13 10.77 11.95 -20.74
N GLY A 14 9.58 11.91 -21.36
CA GLY A 14 8.33 11.63 -20.68
C GLY A 14 8.29 10.23 -20.02
N ILE A 15 8.85 9.22 -20.70
CA ILE A 15 9.00 7.87 -20.13
C ILE A 15 9.93 7.91 -18.91
N GLY A 16 11.07 8.60 -19.01
CA GLY A 16 12.00 8.73 -17.89
C GLY A 16 11.39 9.43 -16.68
N GLU A 17 10.67 10.53 -16.89
CA GLU A 17 9.95 11.25 -15.83
C GLU A 17 8.84 10.38 -15.20
N THR A 18 8.11 9.62 -16.00
CA THR A 18 7.07 8.70 -15.50
C THR A 18 7.68 7.59 -14.66
N LEU A 19 8.74 6.93 -15.12
CA LEU A 19 9.44 5.91 -14.36
C LEU A 19 9.99 6.46 -13.04
N TYR A 20 10.59 7.64 -13.07
CA TYR A 20 11.07 8.32 -11.87
C TYR A 20 9.94 8.55 -10.85
N MET A 21 8.81 9.15 -11.30
CA MET A 21 7.66 9.39 -10.44
C MET A 21 7.10 8.11 -9.83
N VAL A 22 6.91 7.07 -10.65
CA VAL A 22 6.34 5.79 -10.20
C VAL A 22 7.28 5.08 -9.22
N LEU A 23 8.56 4.95 -9.54
CA LEU A 23 9.51 4.23 -8.69
C LEU A 23 9.72 4.96 -7.35
N LEU A 24 9.91 6.27 -7.39
CA LEU A 24 10.13 7.06 -6.18
C LEU A 24 8.89 7.06 -5.29
N SER A 25 7.71 7.32 -5.85
CA SER A 25 6.47 7.33 -5.07
C SER A 25 6.13 5.95 -4.51
N SER A 26 6.34 4.88 -5.27
CA SER A 26 6.14 3.52 -4.79
C SER A 26 7.08 3.18 -3.64
N ALA A 27 8.37 3.49 -3.77
CA ALA A 27 9.34 3.22 -2.70
C ALA A 27 8.96 3.92 -1.40
N ILE A 28 8.63 5.22 -1.45
CA ILE A 28 8.23 5.98 -0.27
C ILE A 28 6.90 5.46 0.28
N ALA A 29 5.93 5.15 -0.58
CA ALA A 29 4.64 4.61 -0.17
C ALA A 29 4.77 3.24 0.50
N TYR A 30 5.70 2.39 0.07
CA TYR A 30 6.02 1.13 0.76
C TYR A 30 6.66 1.35 2.12
N ILE A 31 7.60 2.28 2.25
CA ILE A 31 8.25 2.62 3.52
C ILE A 31 7.21 3.09 4.56
N ILE A 32 6.18 3.81 4.14
CA ILE A 32 5.11 4.29 5.02
C ILE A 32 4.00 3.25 5.19
N GLY A 33 3.55 2.64 4.11
CA GLY A 33 2.40 1.73 4.09
C GLY A 33 2.65 0.40 4.79
N LEU A 34 3.87 -0.15 4.69
CA LEU A 34 4.22 -1.41 5.32
C LEU A 34 4.13 -1.33 6.86
N PRO A 35 4.76 -0.37 7.56
CA PRO A 35 4.60 -0.26 9.00
C PRO A 35 3.16 0.07 9.41
N LEU A 36 2.42 0.87 8.63
CA LEU A 36 1.01 1.13 8.91
C LEU A 36 0.16 -0.14 8.83
N GLY A 37 0.38 -1.00 7.85
CA GLY A 37 -0.31 -2.29 7.74
C GLY A 37 0.02 -3.24 8.89
N ILE A 38 1.28 -3.29 9.31
CA ILE A 38 1.71 -4.09 10.47
C ILE A 38 1.03 -3.57 11.75
N ILE A 39 1.01 -2.26 11.97
CA ILE A 39 0.36 -1.65 13.14
C ILE A 39 -1.14 -2.02 13.18
N LEU A 40 -1.83 -1.97 12.04
CA LEU A 40 -3.24 -2.35 11.96
C LEU A 40 -3.48 -3.79 12.45
N VAL A 41 -2.66 -4.74 12.00
CA VAL A 41 -2.79 -6.15 12.40
C VAL A 41 -2.44 -6.36 13.88
N VAL A 42 -1.37 -5.75 14.34
CA VAL A 42 -0.91 -5.89 15.73
C VAL A 42 -1.92 -5.30 16.73
N THR A 43 -2.56 -4.18 16.39
CA THR A 43 -3.51 -3.47 17.26
C THR A 43 -4.94 -3.97 17.15
N ARG A 44 -5.23 -4.90 16.26
CA ARG A 44 -6.54 -5.52 16.08
C ARG A 44 -7.00 -6.24 17.36
N LYS A 45 -8.32 -6.39 17.56
CA LYS A 45 -8.91 -7.08 18.71
C LYS A 45 -8.35 -8.48 18.96
N ASP A 46 -8.11 -9.22 17.86
CA ASP A 46 -7.52 -10.56 17.87
C ASP A 46 -6.01 -10.54 17.60
N GLY A 47 -5.38 -9.37 17.71
CA GLY A 47 -3.98 -9.15 17.41
C GLY A 47 -3.04 -9.49 18.56
N ILE A 48 -1.75 -9.21 18.36
CA ILE A 48 -0.70 -9.47 19.34
C ILE A 48 -0.82 -8.53 20.54
N HIS A 49 -1.16 -7.26 20.31
CA HIS A 49 -1.43 -6.22 21.31
C HIS A 49 -2.75 -5.51 21.00
N PRO A 50 -3.88 -5.97 21.48
CA PRO A 50 -5.19 -5.41 21.16
C PRO A 50 -5.32 -3.97 21.67
N MET A 51 -5.41 -3.00 20.76
CA MET A 51 -5.63 -1.59 21.03
C MET A 51 -6.77 -1.07 20.12
N ALA A 52 -8.01 -1.42 20.48
CA ALA A 52 -9.19 -1.14 19.67
C ALA A 52 -9.38 0.35 19.27
N GLY A 53 -8.85 1.28 20.06
CA GLY A 53 -8.86 2.71 19.73
C GLY A 53 -7.94 3.04 18.55
N VAL A 54 -6.70 2.55 18.58
CA VAL A 54 -5.70 2.79 17.53
C VAL A 54 -6.14 2.13 16.21
N GLU A 55 -6.60 0.88 16.25
CA GLU A 55 -7.12 0.17 15.07
C GLU A 55 -8.26 0.94 14.41
N LYS A 56 -9.25 1.38 15.19
CA LYS A 56 -10.40 2.11 14.66
C LYS A 56 -10.03 3.44 14.03
N VAL A 57 -9.21 4.25 14.72
CA VAL A 57 -8.81 5.57 14.22
C VAL A 57 -7.94 5.43 12.98
N LEU A 58 -6.93 4.56 13.01
CA LEU A 58 -6.02 4.36 11.89
C LEU A 58 -6.75 3.75 10.70
N GLY A 59 -7.59 2.74 10.94
CA GLY A 59 -8.44 2.12 9.91
C GLY A 59 -9.43 3.10 9.29
N PHE A 60 -10.01 4.01 10.08
CA PHE A 60 -10.90 5.06 9.60
C PHE A 60 -10.17 6.05 8.69
N ILE A 61 -8.99 6.55 9.12
CA ILE A 61 -8.16 7.46 8.34
C ILE A 61 -7.78 6.81 7.00
N ILE A 62 -7.27 5.59 7.02
CA ILE A 62 -6.89 4.85 5.82
C ILE A 62 -8.08 4.67 4.88
N ASN A 63 -9.27 4.38 5.39
CA ASN A 63 -10.47 4.23 4.57
C ASN A 63 -10.91 5.55 3.93
N ILE A 64 -10.81 6.68 4.64
CA ILE A 64 -11.10 8.01 4.07
C ILE A 64 -10.18 8.27 2.87
N PHE A 65 -8.86 8.15 3.04
CA PHE A 65 -7.93 8.42 1.94
C PHE A 65 -8.16 7.51 0.73
N ARG A 66 -8.56 6.26 0.94
CA ARG A 66 -8.90 5.33 -0.15
C ARG A 66 -10.24 5.61 -0.82
N SER A 67 -11.15 6.29 -0.15
CA SER A 67 -12.48 6.64 -0.69
C SER A 67 -12.45 7.92 -1.52
N ILE A 68 -11.40 8.75 -1.38
CA ILE A 68 -11.26 9.99 -2.12
C ILE A 68 -10.76 9.68 -3.55
N PRO A 69 -11.46 10.11 -4.61
CA PRO A 69 -10.94 10.01 -5.97
C PRO A 69 -9.60 10.73 -6.11
N PHE A 70 -8.64 10.10 -6.81
CA PHE A 70 -7.27 10.62 -6.92
C PHE A 70 -7.20 12.08 -7.41
N ILE A 71 -8.06 12.48 -8.34
CA ILE A 71 -8.10 13.85 -8.88
C ILE A 71 -8.44 14.86 -7.78
N ILE A 72 -9.40 14.53 -6.90
CA ILE A 72 -9.79 15.38 -5.78
C ILE A 72 -8.64 15.45 -4.77
N LEU A 73 -8.03 14.32 -4.45
CA LEU A 73 -6.88 14.24 -3.54
C LEU A 73 -5.71 15.08 -4.06
N LEU A 74 -5.42 15.03 -5.36
CA LEU A 74 -4.37 15.82 -5.99
C LEU A 74 -4.58 17.33 -5.78
N ILE A 75 -5.82 17.80 -5.91
CA ILE A 75 -6.16 19.21 -5.68
C ILE A 75 -6.07 19.57 -4.20
N MET A 76 -6.59 18.71 -3.31
CA MET A 76 -6.59 18.95 -1.86
C MET A 76 -5.17 18.96 -1.27
N VAL A 77 -4.27 18.14 -1.80
CA VAL A 77 -2.89 18.01 -1.29
C VAL A 77 -1.95 19.05 -1.89
N ARG A 78 -2.41 19.85 -2.85
CA ARG A 78 -1.61 20.90 -3.48
C ARG A 78 -0.89 21.83 -2.49
N PRO A 79 -1.54 22.38 -1.42
CA PRO A 79 -0.84 23.22 -0.45
C PRO A 79 0.25 22.47 0.34
N VAL A 80 0.01 21.19 0.63
CA VAL A 80 1.00 20.31 1.29
C VAL A 80 2.18 20.04 0.36
N THR A 81 1.91 19.82 -0.92
CA THR A 81 2.94 19.62 -1.95
C THR A 81 3.83 20.85 -2.08
N GLU A 82 3.23 22.04 -2.12
CA GLU A 82 3.96 23.30 -2.19
C GLU A 82 4.85 23.54 -0.96
N LEU A 83 4.37 23.15 0.22
CA LEU A 83 5.14 23.24 1.46
C LEU A 83 6.38 22.32 1.46
N ILE A 84 6.25 21.09 0.90
CA ILE A 84 7.32 20.07 0.91
C ILE A 84 8.32 20.30 -0.23
N VAL A 85 7.81 20.49 -1.45
CA VAL A 85 8.63 20.51 -2.68
C VAL A 85 8.90 21.93 -3.17
N ARG A 86 8.21 22.91 -2.60
CA ARG A 86 8.26 24.35 -2.98
C ARG A 86 7.85 24.62 -4.43
N THR A 87 7.17 23.66 -5.07
CA THR A 87 6.59 23.81 -6.41
C THR A 87 5.33 22.99 -6.51
N THR A 88 4.38 23.42 -7.32
CA THR A 88 3.12 22.71 -7.61
C THR A 88 3.11 22.06 -8.99
N LEU A 89 4.19 22.25 -9.75
CA LEU A 89 4.31 21.76 -11.13
C LEU A 89 5.58 20.91 -11.28
N GLY A 90 5.50 19.92 -12.17
CA GLY A 90 6.61 19.04 -12.51
C GLY A 90 6.60 17.68 -11.80
N PRO A 91 7.51 16.77 -12.19
CA PRO A 91 7.55 15.40 -11.70
C PRO A 91 7.64 15.28 -10.19
N ASN A 92 8.46 16.11 -9.54
CA ASN A 92 8.64 16.08 -8.09
C ASN A 92 7.36 16.45 -7.33
N ALA A 93 6.56 17.39 -7.85
CA ALA A 93 5.31 17.79 -7.23
C ALA A 93 4.26 16.67 -7.27
N VAL A 94 4.25 15.87 -8.32
CA VAL A 94 3.28 14.76 -8.47
C VAL A 94 3.61 13.58 -7.55
N VAL A 95 4.87 13.41 -7.14
CA VAL A 95 5.27 12.33 -6.21
C VAL A 95 4.52 12.42 -4.87
N VAL A 96 4.32 13.62 -4.32
CA VAL A 96 3.66 13.80 -3.01
C VAL A 96 2.23 13.26 -2.99
N PRO A 97 1.31 13.67 -3.88
CA PRO A 97 -0.04 13.11 -3.90
C PRO A 97 -0.07 11.63 -4.27
N LEU A 98 0.86 11.14 -5.10
CA LEU A 98 0.98 9.71 -5.39
C LEU A 98 1.33 8.89 -4.14
N VAL A 99 2.26 9.36 -3.31
CA VAL A 99 2.62 8.72 -2.04
C VAL A 99 1.42 8.70 -1.09
N ILE A 100 0.73 9.83 -0.94
CA ILE A 100 -0.43 9.96 -0.04
C ILE A 100 -1.59 9.05 -0.48
N ALA A 101 -1.77 8.84 -1.77
CA ALA A 101 -2.77 7.92 -2.30
C ALA A 101 -2.34 6.45 -2.15
N ALA A 102 -1.08 6.13 -2.43
CA ALA A 102 -0.59 4.76 -2.48
C ALA A 102 -0.34 4.16 -1.08
N ALA A 103 0.16 4.95 -0.10
CA ALA A 103 0.49 4.45 1.22
C ALA A 103 -0.70 3.79 1.95
N PRO A 104 -1.93 4.39 2.00
CA PRO A 104 -3.10 3.75 2.58
C PRO A 104 -3.54 2.48 1.84
N TYR A 105 -3.35 2.44 0.52
CA TYR A 105 -3.63 1.25 -0.27
C TYR A 105 -2.67 0.11 0.09
N ILE A 106 -1.37 0.39 0.14
CA ILE A 106 -0.34 -0.58 0.53
C ILE A 106 -0.59 -1.07 1.95
N ALA A 107 -0.92 -0.19 2.90
CA ALA A 107 -1.24 -0.57 4.27
C ALA A 107 -2.36 -1.62 4.34
N ARG A 108 -3.41 -1.48 3.53
CA ARG A 108 -4.51 -2.46 3.46
C ARG A 108 -4.13 -3.77 2.78
N VAL A 109 -3.30 -3.72 1.75
CA VAL A 109 -2.78 -4.94 1.10
C VAL A 109 -1.91 -5.72 2.08
N VAL A 110 -1.01 -5.04 2.79
CA VAL A 110 -0.16 -5.65 3.82
C VAL A 110 -1.02 -6.23 4.96
N GLU A 111 -1.97 -5.47 5.48
CA GLU A 111 -2.92 -5.97 6.51
C GLU A 111 -3.62 -7.25 6.05
N GLY A 112 -4.20 -7.25 4.84
CA GLY A 112 -4.88 -8.42 4.29
C GLY A 112 -3.97 -9.64 4.17
N SER A 113 -2.74 -9.45 3.74
CA SER A 113 -1.76 -10.55 3.60
C SER A 113 -1.28 -11.09 4.95
N LEU A 114 -1.09 -10.21 5.95
CA LEU A 114 -0.72 -10.60 7.30
C LEU A 114 -1.85 -11.35 8.04
N LEU A 115 -3.10 -11.05 7.72
CA LEU A 115 -4.27 -11.76 8.27
C LEU A 115 -4.50 -13.16 7.67
N GLU A 116 -3.82 -13.50 6.59
CA GLU A 116 -3.84 -14.86 6.04
C GLU A 116 -2.93 -15.84 6.82
N VAL A 117 -2.04 -15.31 7.67
CA VAL A 117 -1.18 -16.14 8.53
C VAL A 117 -2.01 -16.81 9.61
N ASP A 118 -1.80 -18.13 9.77
CA ASP A 118 -2.51 -18.90 10.78
C ASP A 118 -2.21 -18.40 12.19
N TYR A 119 -3.28 -18.14 12.96
CA TYR A 119 -3.15 -17.66 14.34
C TYR A 119 -2.41 -18.65 15.24
N GLY A 120 -2.51 -19.94 14.95
CA GLY A 120 -1.83 -21.01 15.70
C GLY A 120 -0.30 -20.84 15.68
N VAL A 121 0.27 -20.36 14.57
CA VAL A 121 1.71 -20.08 14.49
C VAL A 121 2.11 -18.92 15.40
N ILE A 122 1.26 -17.90 15.49
CA ILE A 122 1.46 -16.74 16.38
C ILE A 122 1.36 -17.18 17.85
N GLU A 123 0.38 -18.01 18.17
CA GLU A 123 0.15 -18.54 19.51
C GLU A 123 1.31 -19.44 19.97
N ALA A 124 1.80 -20.32 19.09
CA ALA A 124 2.97 -21.14 19.36
C ALA A 124 4.21 -20.29 19.64
N ALA A 125 4.44 -19.24 18.85
CA ALA A 125 5.56 -18.33 19.08
C ALA A 125 5.43 -17.56 20.42
N LYS A 126 4.22 -17.15 20.81
CA LYS A 126 3.94 -16.54 22.12
C LYS A 126 4.24 -17.52 23.26
N SER A 127 3.82 -18.77 23.12
CA SER A 127 4.03 -19.82 24.13
C SER A 127 5.52 -20.14 24.32
N MET A 128 6.34 -19.95 23.30
CA MET A 128 7.79 -20.06 23.39
C MET A 128 8.47 -18.81 23.98
N GLY A 129 7.72 -17.80 24.42
CA GLY A 129 8.26 -16.59 25.02
C GLY A 129 8.82 -15.56 24.02
N ALA A 130 8.45 -15.64 22.73
CA ALA A 130 8.89 -14.68 21.75
C ALA A 130 8.29 -13.29 22.01
N SER A 131 9.14 -12.25 21.94
CA SER A 131 8.67 -10.86 22.04
C SER A 131 7.83 -10.46 20.80
N THR A 132 6.97 -9.46 20.96
CA THR A 132 6.12 -8.93 19.86
C THR A 132 6.92 -8.61 18.62
N TRP A 133 8.09 -7.99 18.77
CA TRP A 133 8.97 -7.65 17.65
C TRP A 133 9.54 -8.88 16.95
N GLN A 134 9.89 -9.92 17.73
CA GLN A 134 10.35 -11.19 17.18
C GLN A 134 9.24 -11.90 16.42
N ILE A 135 8.01 -11.88 16.93
CA ILE A 135 6.85 -12.45 16.24
C ILE A 135 6.60 -11.73 14.92
N ILE A 136 6.65 -10.40 14.90
CA ILE A 136 6.45 -9.61 13.67
C ILE A 136 7.54 -9.95 12.64
N CYS A 137 8.82 -9.82 13.01
CA CYS A 137 9.92 -9.91 12.07
C CYS A 137 10.30 -11.34 11.67
N LYS A 138 10.17 -12.32 12.57
CA LYS A 138 10.61 -13.70 12.34
C LYS A 138 9.49 -14.67 11.98
N VAL A 139 8.25 -14.32 12.29
CA VAL A 139 7.08 -15.20 12.05
C VAL A 139 6.14 -14.53 11.08
N LEU A 140 5.53 -13.41 11.44
CA LEU A 140 4.43 -12.80 10.71
C LEU A 140 4.85 -12.34 9.31
N VAL A 141 5.92 -11.55 9.21
CA VAL A 141 6.38 -11.00 7.92
C VAL A 141 6.92 -12.09 6.99
N PRO A 142 7.76 -13.04 7.41
CA PRO A 142 8.22 -14.13 6.54
C PRO A 142 7.08 -15.05 6.07
N GLU A 143 6.15 -15.41 6.96
CA GLU A 143 5.02 -16.28 6.66
C GLU A 143 4.01 -15.62 5.71
N ALA A 144 3.85 -14.29 5.80
CA ALA A 144 2.98 -13.53 4.92
C ALA A 144 3.56 -13.30 3.50
N LYS A 145 4.85 -13.52 3.26
CA LYS A 145 5.46 -13.33 1.93
C LYS A 145 4.73 -14.06 0.80
N PRO A 146 4.38 -15.35 0.91
CA PRO A 146 3.62 -16.04 -0.12
C PRO A 146 2.25 -15.42 -0.38
N ALA A 147 1.60 -14.92 0.67
CA ALA A 147 0.30 -14.25 0.56
C ALA A 147 0.42 -12.88 -0.14
N LEU A 148 1.47 -12.12 0.14
CA LEU A 148 1.78 -10.87 -0.56
C LEU A 148 1.98 -11.08 -2.07
N TYR A 149 2.71 -12.13 -2.46
CA TYR A 149 2.87 -12.45 -3.88
C TYR A 149 1.59 -12.97 -4.54
N ARG A 150 0.74 -13.72 -3.81
CA ARG A 150 -0.54 -14.26 -4.32
C ARG A 150 -1.68 -13.24 -4.30
N SER A 151 -1.60 -12.16 -3.56
CA SER A 151 -2.67 -11.16 -3.45
C SER A 151 -3.04 -10.54 -4.80
N GLU A 152 -2.09 -10.42 -5.70
CA GLU A 152 -2.34 -9.97 -7.08
C GLU A 152 -2.99 -11.06 -7.95
N GLU A 153 -2.54 -12.32 -7.86
CA GLU A 153 -3.12 -13.42 -8.63
C GLU A 153 -4.56 -13.76 -8.22
N ARG A 154 -4.92 -13.66 -6.94
CA ARG A 154 -6.29 -13.94 -6.47
C ARG A 154 -7.31 -12.90 -6.93
N ARG A 155 -6.93 -11.65 -7.18
CA ARG A 155 -7.87 -10.67 -7.77
C ARG A 155 -8.26 -11.07 -9.17
N VAL A 156 -7.31 -11.45 -10.01
CA VAL A 156 -7.55 -11.89 -11.38
C VAL A 156 -8.37 -13.19 -11.39
N GLY A 157 -8.04 -14.14 -10.53
CA GLY A 157 -8.74 -15.43 -10.46
C GLY A 157 -10.20 -15.35 -9.97
N LYS A 158 -10.52 -14.44 -9.06
CA LYS A 158 -11.91 -14.24 -8.57
C LYS A 158 -12.79 -13.54 -9.60
N GLU A 159 -12.28 -12.56 -10.32
CA GLU A 159 -13.02 -11.91 -11.40
C GLU A 159 -13.29 -12.89 -12.57
N CYS A 160 -12.36 -13.75 -12.92
CA CYS A 160 -12.58 -14.79 -13.91
C CYS A 160 -13.59 -15.84 -13.44
N ARG A 161 -13.57 -16.24 -12.16
CA ARG A 161 -14.47 -17.27 -11.64
C ARG A 161 -15.92 -16.78 -11.49
N SER A 162 -16.14 -15.52 -11.11
CA SER A 162 -17.49 -14.95 -11.02
C SER A 162 -18.15 -14.75 -12.38
N ARG A 163 -17.35 -14.59 -13.43
CA ARG A 163 -17.85 -14.38 -14.81
C ARG A 163 -18.23 -15.71 -15.51
N TRP A 164 -17.78 -16.85 -14.99
CA TRP A 164 -18.00 -18.18 -15.58
C TRP A 164 -18.82 -19.13 -14.68
N SER A 165 -19.63 -18.63 -13.78
CA SER A 165 -20.62 -19.47 -13.08
C SER A 165 -21.88 -19.60 -13.94
N PRO A 166 -22.17 -20.76 -14.53
CA PRO A 166 -23.33 -20.96 -15.41
C PRO A 166 -24.64 -21.16 -14.65
N TYR A 167 -24.68 -20.92 -13.34
CA TYR A 167 -25.86 -21.06 -12.48
C TYR A 167 -26.21 -19.75 -11.80
N HIS A 168 -26.99 -18.97 -12.49
CA HIS A 168 -27.94 -18.00 -11.94
C HIS A 168 -29.29 -18.25 -12.60
#